data_4f3b23e9be1cdf89c48c75381316ca56
#
_entry.id   4f3b23e9be1cdf89c48c75381316ca56
#
_cell.length_a   1.000
_cell.length_b   1.000
_cell.length_c   1.000
_cell.angle_alpha   90.00
_cell.angle_beta   90.00
_cell.angle_gamma   90.00
#
_symmetry.space_group_name_H-M   'P 1'
#
loop_
_entity.id
_entity.type
_entity.pdbx_description
1 polymer ?
#
loop_
_entity_poly.entity_id
_entity_poly.type
_entity_poly.pdbx_seq_one_letter_code
_entity_poly.pdbx_strand_id
1 'polypeptide(L)'
;YQEQVMQIVRDLAGYTLGRSDLVRRAMSKKKQSVMEKERANFIYGNPEENVPGCIANGIDEQTAGQIYDMMMDFAKYAFNKSHAACYAVVAYQTAYLKYYYPVEFMAALMTSVIDNPKKVSEYILNCRNMDIAILPPDVNAGEAGFSVSDGKIRYALTAIKSVGRPIIDSLVQERKERGPFTNLKDFITRMSDKKEMNKRAIENLIKAGALDGLGGTRKQFMSVYVQIADHIAHDKKNNLAGQISLF
;
A
#
# COMPACT_ATOMS: atom_id res chain seq x y z
N TYR A 1 -2.88 -24.91 -14.80
CA TYR A 1 -1.71 -24.03 -14.72
C TYR A 1 -0.77 -24.25 -15.90
N GLN A 2 0.03 -23.24 -16.27
CA GLN A 2 1.02 -23.33 -17.35
C GLN A 2 2.02 -24.47 -17.13
N GLU A 3 2.45 -24.69 -15.91
CA GLU A 3 3.37 -25.74 -15.52
C GLU A 3 2.78 -27.15 -15.74
N GLN A 4 1.47 -27.30 -15.56
CA GLN A 4 0.78 -28.55 -15.83
C GLN A 4 0.74 -28.86 -17.33
N VAL A 5 0.55 -27.85 -18.17
CA VAL A 5 0.64 -28.06 -19.64
C VAL A 5 2.03 -28.50 -20.05
N MET A 6 3.09 -27.88 -19.48
CA MET A 6 4.46 -28.31 -19.71
C MET A 6 4.66 -29.79 -19.32
N GLN A 7 4.08 -30.19 -18.19
CA GLN A 7 4.15 -31.60 -17.74
C GLN A 7 3.41 -32.54 -18.68
N ILE A 8 2.18 -32.19 -19.09
CA ILE A 8 1.37 -32.98 -19.99
C ILE A 8 2.11 -33.27 -21.34
N VAL A 9 2.67 -32.21 -21.95
CA VAL A 9 3.39 -32.42 -23.24
C VAL A 9 4.67 -33.25 -23.07
N ARG A 10 5.32 -33.18 -21.90
CA ARG A 10 6.48 -34.01 -21.58
C ARG A 10 6.10 -35.45 -21.36
N ASP A 11 5.11 -35.71 -20.53
CA ASP A 11 4.75 -37.03 -20.06
C ASP A 11 4.04 -37.82 -21.17
N LEU A 12 3.21 -37.20 -22.00
CA LEU A 12 2.42 -37.85 -23.01
C LEU A 12 3.10 -37.88 -24.38
N ALA A 13 3.80 -36.83 -24.78
CA ALA A 13 4.39 -36.73 -26.12
C ALA A 13 5.93 -36.74 -26.13
N GLY A 14 6.57 -36.90 -24.95
CA GLY A 14 8.03 -37.01 -24.83
C GLY A 14 8.80 -35.74 -25.10
N TYR A 15 8.20 -34.54 -24.85
CA TYR A 15 8.89 -33.27 -25.01
C TYR A 15 10.01 -33.11 -23.98
N THR A 16 11.12 -32.53 -24.39
CA THR A 16 12.15 -32.06 -23.46
C THR A 16 11.63 -30.90 -22.63
N LEU A 17 12.28 -30.60 -21.48
CA LEU A 17 11.93 -29.46 -20.66
C LEU A 17 12.01 -28.12 -21.44
N GLY A 18 13.10 -27.93 -22.21
CA GLY A 18 13.27 -26.73 -23.03
C GLY A 18 12.17 -26.59 -24.10
N ARG A 19 11.79 -27.68 -24.74
CA ARG A 19 10.71 -27.70 -25.73
C ARG A 19 9.34 -27.41 -25.10
N SER A 20 9.05 -27.99 -23.95
CA SER A 20 7.80 -27.71 -23.23
C SER A 20 7.69 -26.24 -22.80
N ASP A 21 8.81 -25.57 -22.52
CA ASP A 21 8.83 -24.14 -22.23
C ASP A 21 8.49 -23.28 -23.47
N LEU A 22 8.86 -23.72 -24.68
CA LEU A 22 8.42 -23.04 -25.92
C LEU A 22 6.89 -23.09 -26.06
N VAL A 23 6.28 -24.25 -25.78
CA VAL A 23 4.81 -24.38 -25.77
C VAL A 23 4.19 -23.46 -24.76
N ARG A 24 4.69 -23.41 -23.52
CA ARG A 24 4.24 -22.49 -22.46
C ARG A 24 4.33 -21.03 -22.92
N ARG A 25 5.46 -20.62 -23.54
CA ARG A 25 5.63 -19.24 -24.03
C ARG A 25 4.67 -18.90 -25.16
N ALA A 26 4.41 -19.85 -26.06
CA ALA A 26 3.44 -19.68 -27.15
C ALA A 26 2.03 -19.46 -26.59
N MET A 27 1.64 -20.24 -25.58
CA MET A 27 0.38 -20.09 -24.86
C MET A 27 0.27 -18.72 -24.18
N SER A 28 1.28 -18.31 -23.41
CA SER A 28 1.31 -17.02 -22.70
C SER A 28 1.20 -15.84 -23.68
N LYS A 29 1.80 -15.93 -24.85
CA LYS A 29 1.79 -14.90 -25.89
C LYS A 29 0.61 -15.03 -26.86
N LYS A 30 -0.27 -16.02 -26.66
CA LYS A 30 -1.45 -16.32 -27.52
C LYS A 30 -1.08 -16.45 -29.01
N LYS A 31 0.07 -17.09 -29.29
CA LYS A 31 0.55 -17.32 -30.66
C LYS A 31 -0.13 -18.55 -31.26
N GLN A 32 -1.30 -18.38 -31.83
CA GLN A 32 -2.14 -19.46 -32.32
C GLN A 32 -1.46 -20.30 -33.42
N SER A 33 -0.78 -19.67 -34.37
CA SER A 33 -0.06 -20.41 -35.45
C SER A 33 1.03 -21.36 -34.92
N VAL A 34 1.70 -20.96 -33.82
CA VAL A 34 2.68 -21.83 -33.18
C VAL A 34 1.97 -23.01 -32.49
N MET A 35 0.86 -22.76 -31.83
CA MET A 35 0.10 -23.77 -31.11
C MET A 35 -0.53 -24.79 -32.08
N GLU A 36 -1.01 -24.37 -33.24
CA GLU A 36 -1.53 -25.26 -34.28
C GLU A 36 -0.43 -26.16 -34.84
N LYS A 37 0.78 -25.63 -35.09
CA LYS A 37 1.95 -26.44 -35.50
C LYS A 37 2.32 -27.46 -34.42
N GLU A 38 2.33 -27.03 -33.17
CA GLU A 38 2.64 -27.90 -32.03
C GLU A 38 1.59 -29.00 -31.82
N ARG A 39 0.34 -28.81 -32.26
CA ARG A 39 -0.69 -29.86 -32.23
C ARG A 39 -0.27 -31.08 -33.03
N ALA A 40 0.25 -30.88 -34.24
CA ALA A 40 0.76 -31.98 -35.06
C ALA A 40 1.97 -32.65 -34.40
N ASN A 41 2.92 -31.88 -33.90
CA ASN A 41 4.09 -32.41 -33.18
C ASN A 41 3.69 -33.21 -31.93
N PHE A 42 2.69 -32.74 -31.17
CA PHE A 42 2.21 -33.45 -29.99
C PHE A 42 1.57 -34.79 -30.33
N ILE A 43 0.77 -34.86 -31.38
CA ILE A 43 0.06 -36.09 -31.77
C ILE A 43 1.01 -37.07 -32.47
N TYR A 44 1.65 -36.63 -33.57
CA TYR A 44 2.39 -37.50 -34.49
C TYR A 44 3.88 -37.55 -34.23
N GLY A 45 4.40 -36.61 -33.42
CA GLY A 45 5.82 -36.42 -33.21
C GLY A 45 6.50 -35.55 -34.28
N ASN A 46 7.77 -35.26 -34.03
CA ASN A 46 8.65 -34.54 -34.97
C ASN A 46 10.10 -35.03 -34.77
N PRO A 47 10.59 -35.93 -35.65
CA PRO A 47 11.95 -36.44 -35.51
C PRO A 47 13.05 -35.37 -35.59
N GLU A 48 12.87 -34.31 -36.40
CA GLU A 48 13.85 -33.21 -36.54
C GLU A 48 14.01 -32.42 -35.22
N GLU A 49 12.97 -32.39 -34.40
CA GLU A 49 12.96 -31.67 -33.15
C GLU A 49 13.03 -32.61 -31.92
N ASN A 50 13.32 -33.90 -32.13
CA ASN A 50 13.38 -34.97 -31.12
C ASN A 50 12.11 -35.05 -30.25
N VAL A 51 10.94 -34.97 -30.88
CA VAL A 51 9.64 -35.18 -30.24
C VAL A 51 9.06 -36.52 -30.69
N PRO A 52 8.92 -37.50 -29.78
CA PRO A 52 8.33 -38.79 -30.12
C PRO A 52 6.87 -38.72 -30.57
N GLY A 53 6.08 -37.86 -29.88
CA GLY A 53 4.64 -37.74 -30.08
C GLY A 53 3.82 -38.76 -29.28
N CYS A 54 2.54 -38.45 -29.07
CA CYS A 54 1.63 -39.27 -28.28
C CYS A 54 1.42 -40.68 -28.89
N ILE A 55 1.34 -40.80 -30.22
CA ILE A 55 1.13 -42.07 -30.89
C ILE A 55 2.29 -43.02 -30.62
N ALA A 56 3.53 -42.55 -30.69
CA ALA A 56 4.71 -43.35 -30.37
C ALA A 56 4.72 -43.84 -28.91
N ASN A 57 4.07 -43.10 -28.03
CA ASN A 57 3.92 -43.43 -26.61
C ASN A 57 2.63 -44.24 -26.31
N GLY A 58 1.95 -44.77 -27.34
CA GLY A 58 0.79 -45.64 -27.19
C GLY A 58 -0.54 -44.94 -26.94
N ILE A 59 -0.63 -43.64 -27.18
CA ILE A 59 -1.87 -42.87 -27.06
C ILE A 59 -2.45 -42.70 -28.48
N ASP A 60 -3.71 -43.06 -28.67
CA ASP A 60 -4.35 -42.93 -29.96
C ASP A 60 -4.56 -41.48 -30.40
N GLU A 61 -4.68 -41.28 -31.70
CA GLU A 61 -4.80 -39.94 -32.31
C GLU A 61 -6.00 -39.16 -31.78
N GLN A 62 -7.13 -39.80 -31.59
CA GLN A 62 -8.36 -39.15 -31.15
C GLN A 62 -8.20 -38.64 -29.72
N THR A 63 -7.69 -39.45 -28.82
CA THR A 63 -7.41 -39.08 -27.42
C THR A 63 -6.35 -37.99 -27.34
N ALA A 64 -5.24 -38.09 -28.07
CA ALA A 64 -4.21 -37.08 -28.12
C ALA A 64 -4.74 -35.73 -28.62
N GLY A 65 -5.55 -35.77 -29.68
CA GLY A 65 -6.23 -34.58 -30.23
C GLY A 65 -7.13 -33.91 -29.21
N GLN A 66 -7.97 -34.66 -28.53
CA GLN A 66 -8.86 -34.12 -27.48
C GLN A 66 -8.08 -33.49 -26.33
N ILE A 67 -7.01 -34.13 -25.86
CA ILE A 67 -6.15 -33.59 -24.81
C ILE A 67 -5.53 -32.26 -25.26
N TYR A 68 -5.02 -32.19 -26.50
CA TYR A 68 -4.41 -30.98 -27.02
C TYR A 68 -5.44 -29.84 -27.16
N ASP A 69 -6.62 -30.14 -27.68
CA ASP A 69 -7.71 -29.16 -27.86
C ASP A 69 -8.17 -28.63 -26.51
N MET A 70 -8.27 -29.45 -25.47
CA MET A 70 -8.51 -29.00 -24.09
C MET A 70 -7.38 -28.09 -23.58
N MET A 71 -6.10 -28.41 -23.83
CA MET A 71 -4.98 -27.53 -23.47
C MET A 71 -5.07 -26.20 -24.21
N MET A 72 -5.49 -26.14 -25.46
CA MET A 72 -5.68 -24.92 -26.24
C MET A 72 -6.77 -24.01 -25.64
N ASP A 73 -7.87 -24.58 -25.18
CA ASP A 73 -8.90 -23.82 -24.48
C ASP A 73 -8.41 -23.26 -23.14
N PHE A 74 -7.66 -24.07 -22.39
CA PHE A 74 -7.00 -23.59 -21.17
C PHE A 74 -5.92 -22.54 -21.44
N ALA A 75 -5.26 -22.56 -22.59
CA ALA A 75 -4.23 -21.59 -22.94
C ALA A 75 -4.72 -20.14 -22.91
N LYS A 76 -6.00 -19.93 -23.17
CA LYS A 76 -6.64 -18.61 -23.10
C LYS A 76 -6.66 -18.04 -21.67
N TYR A 77 -6.66 -18.92 -20.66
CA TYR A 77 -6.82 -18.60 -19.23
C TYR A 77 -5.69 -19.16 -18.36
N ALA A 78 -4.68 -19.78 -18.95
CA ALA A 78 -3.58 -20.41 -18.22
C ALA A 78 -2.83 -19.37 -17.36
N PHE A 79 -2.62 -19.72 -16.09
CA PHE A 79 -2.02 -18.85 -15.09
C PHE A 79 -0.74 -19.50 -14.53
N ASN A 80 0.23 -18.67 -14.15
CA ASN A 80 1.46 -19.14 -13.53
C ASN A 80 1.19 -19.67 -12.12
N LYS A 81 1.49 -20.93 -11.85
CA LYS A 81 1.26 -21.57 -10.55
C LYS A 81 2.08 -20.94 -9.44
N SER A 82 3.35 -20.61 -9.72
CA SER A 82 4.24 -19.98 -8.73
C SER A 82 3.70 -18.62 -8.30
N HIS A 83 3.18 -17.82 -9.25
CA HIS A 83 2.53 -16.55 -8.95
C HIS A 83 1.28 -16.76 -8.07
N ALA A 84 0.42 -17.72 -8.43
CA ALA A 84 -0.77 -18.04 -7.63
C ALA A 84 -0.41 -18.49 -6.22
N ALA A 85 0.61 -19.34 -6.06
CA ALA A 85 1.08 -19.80 -4.76
C ALA A 85 1.63 -18.66 -3.90
N CYS A 86 2.44 -17.76 -4.47
CA CYS A 86 2.93 -16.59 -3.75
C CYS A 86 1.79 -15.68 -3.27
N TYR A 87 0.82 -15.41 -4.15
CA TYR A 87 -0.34 -14.60 -3.75
C TYR A 87 -1.25 -15.30 -2.75
N ALA A 88 -1.36 -16.63 -2.79
CA ALA A 88 -2.09 -17.38 -1.77
C ALA A 88 -1.45 -17.21 -0.37
N VAL A 89 -0.12 -17.21 -0.28
CA VAL A 89 0.60 -16.93 0.96
C VAL A 89 0.31 -15.51 1.46
N VAL A 90 0.41 -14.51 0.59
CA VAL A 90 0.12 -13.11 0.95
C VAL A 90 -1.34 -12.95 1.38
N ALA A 91 -2.28 -13.57 0.65
CA ALA A 91 -3.70 -13.54 1.02
C ALA A 91 -3.95 -14.17 2.39
N TYR A 92 -3.31 -15.30 2.68
CA TYR A 92 -3.37 -15.94 3.98
C TYR A 92 -2.79 -15.03 5.09
N GLN A 93 -1.61 -14.45 4.86
CA GLN A 93 -0.97 -13.54 5.83
C GLN A 93 -1.85 -12.32 6.12
N THR A 94 -2.44 -11.70 5.10
CA THR A 94 -3.33 -10.55 5.29
C THR A 94 -4.61 -10.94 6.04
N ALA A 95 -5.19 -12.09 5.73
CA ALA A 95 -6.34 -12.61 6.46
C ALA A 95 -6.01 -12.92 7.93
N TYR A 96 -4.86 -13.55 8.18
CA TYR A 96 -4.37 -13.84 9.53
C TYR A 96 -4.17 -12.56 10.35
N LEU A 97 -3.46 -11.57 9.79
CA LEU A 97 -3.23 -10.29 10.47
C LEU A 97 -4.55 -9.56 10.75
N LYS A 98 -5.47 -9.55 9.78
CA LYS A 98 -6.79 -8.93 9.97
C LYS A 98 -7.61 -9.62 11.06
N TYR A 99 -7.49 -10.93 11.21
CA TYR A 99 -8.24 -11.68 12.21
C TYR A 99 -7.66 -11.54 13.63
N TYR A 100 -6.33 -11.69 13.77
CA TYR A 100 -5.69 -11.70 15.09
C TYR A 100 -5.24 -10.33 15.57
N TYR A 101 -4.99 -9.38 14.66
CA TYR A 101 -4.49 -8.02 14.93
C TYR A 101 -5.29 -6.98 14.14
N PRO A 102 -6.63 -6.93 14.29
CA PRO A 102 -7.50 -6.12 13.43
C PRO A 102 -7.21 -4.63 13.53
N VAL A 103 -6.85 -4.12 14.70
CA VAL A 103 -6.59 -2.69 14.93
C VAL A 103 -5.31 -2.26 14.22
N GLU A 104 -4.23 -3.02 14.41
CA GLU A 104 -2.92 -2.79 13.77
C GLU A 104 -3.02 -2.95 12.26
N PHE A 105 -3.72 -3.99 11.80
CA PHE A 105 -3.95 -4.22 10.38
C PHE A 105 -4.68 -3.06 9.72
N MET A 106 -5.76 -2.57 10.33
CA MET A 106 -6.53 -1.45 9.78
C MET A 106 -5.74 -0.13 9.83
N ALA A 107 -4.94 0.11 10.86
CA ALA A 107 -4.06 1.28 10.94
C ALA A 107 -3.01 1.25 9.81
N ALA A 108 -2.36 0.11 9.58
CA ALA A 108 -1.40 -0.08 8.50
C ALA A 108 -2.05 0.06 7.12
N LEU A 109 -3.24 -0.53 6.93
CA LEU A 109 -4.00 -0.44 5.68
C LEU A 109 -4.40 1.00 5.37
N MET A 110 -4.93 1.76 6.32
CA MET A 110 -5.25 3.18 6.14
C MET A 110 -4.00 4.01 5.84
N THR A 111 -2.88 3.70 6.49
CA THR A 111 -1.60 4.38 6.23
C THR A 111 -1.11 4.12 4.81
N SER A 112 -1.27 2.92 4.27
CA SER A 112 -0.86 2.57 2.89
C SER A 112 -1.63 3.33 1.80
N VAL A 113 -2.81 3.84 2.12
CA VAL A 113 -3.69 4.59 1.19
C VAL A 113 -3.92 6.04 1.64
N ILE A 114 -3.03 6.59 2.45
CA ILE A 114 -3.22 7.88 3.12
C ILE A 114 -3.47 9.04 2.15
N ASP A 115 -2.89 8.97 0.95
CA ASP A 115 -3.04 9.96 -0.11
C ASP A 115 -4.37 9.82 -0.89
N ASN A 116 -5.20 8.84 -0.52
CA ASN A 116 -6.52 8.62 -1.12
C ASN A 116 -7.64 8.82 -0.09
N PRO A 117 -8.16 10.05 0.10
CA PRO A 117 -9.17 10.34 1.13
C PRO A 117 -10.45 9.50 1.00
N LYS A 118 -10.82 9.11 -0.21
CA LYS A 118 -12.00 8.26 -0.45
C LYS A 118 -11.79 6.86 0.16
N LYS A 119 -10.62 6.27 -0.08
CA LYS A 119 -10.25 4.97 0.52
C LYS A 119 -10.11 5.05 2.03
N VAL A 120 -9.50 6.11 2.55
CA VAL A 120 -9.41 6.34 3.99
C VAL A 120 -10.81 6.39 4.61
N SER A 121 -11.75 7.13 4.01
CA SER A 121 -13.14 7.22 4.50
C SER A 121 -13.86 5.87 4.46
N GLU A 122 -13.65 5.06 3.42
CA GLU A 122 -14.18 3.70 3.31
C GLU A 122 -13.66 2.81 4.46
N TYR A 123 -12.36 2.86 4.74
CA TYR A 123 -11.76 2.05 5.80
C TYR A 123 -12.13 2.55 7.21
N ILE A 124 -12.37 3.84 7.40
CA ILE A 124 -12.95 4.36 8.64
C ILE A 124 -14.32 3.75 8.90
N LEU A 125 -15.16 3.65 7.88
CA LEU A 125 -16.46 2.99 7.99
C LEU A 125 -16.30 1.49 8.30
N ASN A 126 -15.34 0.82 7.67
CA ASN A 126 -15.04 -0.57 7.97
C ASN A 126 -14.58 -0.75 9.42
N CYS A 127 -13.73 0.13 9.95
CA CYS A 127 -13.33 0.12 11.36
C CYS A 127 -14.56 0.23 12.30
N ARG A 128 -15.49 1.13 12.00
CA ARG A 128 -16.73 1.26 12.79
C ARG A 128 -17.56 -0.02 12.78
N ASN A 129 -17.68 -0.69 11.64
CA ASN A 129 -18.38 -1.96 11.51
C ASN A 129 -17.67 -3.12 12.24
N MET A 130 -16.40 -2.94 12.59
CA MET A 130 -15.58 -3.89 13.35
C MET A 130 -15.45 -3.49 14.82
N ASP A 131 -16.21 -2.49 15.28
CA ASP A 131 -16.14 -1.90 16.62
C ASP A 131 -14.76 -1.34 17.00
N ILE A 132 -13.96 -0.94 15.98
CA ILE A 132 -12.66 -0.31 16.18
C ILE A 132 -12.85 1.20 16.24
N ALA A 133 -12.56 1.78 17.41
CA ALA A 133 -12.65 3.23 17.62
C ALA A 133 -11.51 3.96 16.92
N ILE A 134 -11.85 5.09 16.25
CA ILE A 134 -10.87 6.01 15.67
C ILE A 134 -10.86 7.29 16.48
N LEU A 135 -9.70 7.59 17.06
CA LEU A 135 -9.44 8.81 17.83
C LEU A 135 -9.14 9.97 16.88
N PRO A 136 -9.56 11.21 17.21
CA PRO A 136 -9.27 12.39 16.41
C PRO A 136 -7.75 12.62 16.28
N PRO A 137 -7.28 13.41 15.28
CA PRO A 137 -5.89 13.81 15.22
C PRO A 137 -5.51 14.63 16.48
N ASP A 138 -4.24 14.51 16.91
CA ASP A 138 -3.73 15.19 18.10
C ASP A 138 -2.23 15.45 17.94
N VAL A 139 -1.77 16.69 18.11
CA VAL A 139 -0.35 17.05 17.93
C VAL A 139 0.54 16.43 19.01
N ASN A 140 -0.02 16.10 20.18
CA ASN A 140 0.72 15.50 21.29
C ASN A 140 0.73 13.95 21.27
N ALA A 141 -0.18 13.32 20.54
CA ALA A 141 -0.31 11.86 20.47
C ALA A 141 -0.25 11.29 19.05
N GLY A 142 -0.52 12.10 18.03
CA GLY A 142 -0.57 11.66 16.64
C GLY A 142 0.82 11.44 16.04
N GLU A 143 0.88 10.57 15.05
CA GLU A 143 2.06 10.27 14.24
C GLU A 143 1.79 10.65 12.77
N ALA A 144 2.80 10.48 11.91
CA ALA A 144 2.64 10.72 10.47
C ALA A 144 1.58 9.78 9.85
N GLY A 145 1.63 8.48 10.17
CA GLY A 145 0.62 7.49 9.78
C GLY A 145 -0.47 7.31 10.84
N PHE A 146 -1.49 6.51 10.50
CA PHE A 146 -2.42 6.00 11.48
C PHE A 146 -1.67 5.10 12.47
N SER A 147 -1.84 5.34 13.76
CA SER A 147 -1.13 4.63 14.83
C SER A 147 -2.10 4.01 15.82
N VAL A 148 -1.66 2.98 16.53
CA VAL A 148 -2.47 2.30 17.55
C VAL A 148 -2.11 2.85 18.93
N SER A 149 -3.13 3.18 19.72
CA SER A 149 -3.03 3.60 21.11
C SER A 149 -4.19 3.01 21.89
N ASP A 150 -3.90 2.21 22.91
CA ASP A 150 -4.88 1.57 23.79
C ASP A 150 -6.00 0.83 23.05
N GLY A 151 -5.63 0.04 22.04
CA GLY A 151 -6.57 -0.73 21.22
C GLY A 151 -7.45 0.10 20.29
N LYS A 152 -7.14 1.38 20.10
CA LYS A 152 -7.84 2.32 19.22
C LYS A 152 -6.87 2.86 18.16
N ILE A 153 -7.41 3.33 17.04
CA ILE A 153 -6.60 3.92 15.98
C ILE A 153 -6.60 5.44 16.13
N ARG A 154 -5.41 6.06 16.24
CA ARG A 154 -5.24 7.51 16.18
C ARG A 154 -5.20 7.97 14.72
N TYR A 155 -5.95 9.01 14.38
CA TYR A 155 -5.97 9.59 13.04
C TYR A 155 -4.62 10.18 12.67
N ALA A 156 -4.13 9.84 11.48
CA ALA A 156 -2.83 10.26 10.97
C ALA A 156 -2.77 11.78 10.74
N LEU A 157 -1.72 12.44 11.21
CA LEU A 157 -1.55 13.87 11.03
C LEU A 157 -1.29 14.25 9.56
N THR A 158 -0.64 13.40 8.78
CA THR A 158 -0.41 13.65 7.34
C THR A 158 -1.67 13.51 6.48
N ALA A 159 -2.72 12.85 7.00
CA ALA A 159 -4.01 12.80 6.32
C ALA A 159 -4.80 14.12 6.40
N ILE A 160 -4.32 15.08 7.19
CA ILE A 160 -4.90 16.43 7.27
C ILE A 160 -4.49 17.22 6.02
N LYS A 161 -5.48 17.78 5.32
CA LYS A 161 -5.27 18.53 4.08
C LYS A 161 -4.24 19.65 4.25
N SER A 162 -3.30 19.73 3.32
CA SER A 162 -2.23 20.74 3.28
C SER A 162 -1.27 20.71 4.48
N VAL A 163 -1.18 19.59 5.17
CA VAL A 163 -0.18 19.32 6.20
C VAL A 163 0.73 18.22 5.67
N GLY A 164 1.88 18.63 5.15
CA GLY A 164 2.83 17.70 4.53
C GLY A 164 3.62 16.85 5.54
N ARG A 165 4.13 15.73 5.09
CA ARG A 165 4.94 14.82 5.93
C ARG A 165 6.14 15.51 6.61
N PRO A 166 6.93 16.39 5.94
CA PRO A 166 8.05 17.08 6.59
C PRO A 166 7.64 17.92 7.81
N ILE A 167 6.46 18.56 7.77
CA ILE A 167 5.90 19.30 8.89
C ILE A 167 5.66 18.36 10.08
N ILE A 168 5.05 17.21 9.80
CA ILE A 168 4.69 16.25 10.86
C ILE A 168 5.93 15.57 11.43
N ASP A 169 6.89 15.19 10.60
CA ASP A 169 8.14 14.60 11.07
C ASP A 169 8.88 15.60 12.00
N SER A 170 8.93 16.87 11.62
CA SER A 170 9.49 17.94 12.48
C SER A 170 8.70 18.14 13.78
N LEU A 171 7.37 18.06 13.73
CA LEU A 171 6.48 18.18 14.90
C LEU A 171 6.70 17.01 15.87
N VAL A 172 6.73 15.79 15.35
CA VAL A 172 6.96 14.58 16.15
C VAL A 172 8.35 14.61 16.80
N GLN A 173 9.37 15.03 16.06
CA GLN A 173 10.72 15.17 16.60
C GLN A 173 10.78 16.23 17.71
N GLU A 174 10.22 17.41 17.48
CA GLU A 174 10.17 18.50 18.46
C GLU A 174 9.49 18.07 19.77
N ARG A 175 8.38 17.34 19.64
CA ARG A 175 7.66 16.75 20.78
C ARG A 175 8.51 15.73 21.54
N LYS A 176 9.25 14.88 20.84
CA LYS A 176 10.14 13.86 21.46
C LYS A 176 11.31 14.49 22.20
N GLU A 177 11.87 15.57 21.66
CA GLU A 177 13.04 16.25 22.24
C GLU A 177 12.69 17.15 23.43
N ARG A 178 11.56 17.86 23.34
CA ARG A 178 11.22 18.93 24.30
C ARG A 178 9.90 18.69 25.05
N GLY A 179 9.33 17.50 24.94
CA GLY A 179 8.07 17.13 25.58
C GLY A 179 6.83 17.65 24.85
N PRO A 180 5.63 17.33 25.35
CA PRO A 180 4.37 17.69 24.74
C PRO A 180 4.20 19.22 24.65
N PHE A 181 3.43 19.68 23.68
CA PHE A 181 3.02 21.07 23.54
C PHE A 181 1.98 21.40 24.62
N THR A 182 2.17 22.52 25.31
CA THR A 182 1.35 22.89 26.45
C THR A 182 0.15 23.79 26.11
N ASN A 183 0.30 24.65 25.10
CA ASN A 183 -0.73 25.58 24.62
C ASN A 183 -0.44 26.03 23.18
N LEU A 184 -1.37 26.75 22.55
CA LEU A 184 -1.24 27.23 21.18
C LEU A 184 0.02 28.11 20.96
N LYS A 185 0.35 29.00 21.91
CA LYS A 185 1.53 29.88 21.79
C LYS A 185 2.81 29.04 21.84
N ASP A 186 2.94 28.11 22.76
CA ASP A 186 4.07 27.17 22.85
C ASP A 186 4.22 26.38 21.55
N PHE A 187 3.12 25.81 21.02
CA PHE A 187 3.11 25.11 19.75
C PHE A 187 3.64 25.98 18.60
N ILE A 188 3.07 27.19 18.41
CA ILE A 188 3.47 28.07 17.31
C ILE A 188 4.93 28.52 17.49
N THR A 189 5.37 28.84 18.71
CA THR A 189 6.74 29.27 19.00
C THR A 189 7.74 28.20 18.64
N ARG A 190 7.54 26.99 19.13
CA ARG A 190 8.43 25.85 18.90
C ARG A 190 8.47 25.41 17.43
N MET A 191 7.33 25.51 16.73
CA MET A 191 7.24 25.14 15.32
C MET A 191 7.62 26.26 14.35
N SER A 192 7.76 27.52 14.82
CA SER A 192 8.06 28.67 13.96
C SER A 192 9.47 28.66 13.33
N ASP A 193 10.40 27.85 13.84
CA ASP A 193 11.75 27.66 13.27
C ASP A 193 11.78 26.63 12.14
N LYS A 194 10.71 25.89 11.98
CA LYS A 194 10.59 24.86 10.95
C LYS A 194 10.08 25.52 9.67
N LYS A 195 10.89 25.51 8.60
CA LYS A 195 10.59 26.19 7.31
C LYS A 195 9.27 25.78 6.69
N GLU A 196 8.88 24.55 6.92
CA GLU A 196 7.66 23.95 6.37
C GLU A 196 6.39 24.41 7.09
N MET A 197 6.50 24.85 8.37
CA MET A 197 5.34 25.30 9.17
C MET A 197 4.91 26.71 8.74
N ASN A 198 3.74 26.78 8.18
CA ASN A 198 3.15 28.04 7.73
C ASN A 198 1.73 28.24 8.30
N LYS A 199 1.19 29.47 8.19
CA LYS A 199 -0.14 29.81 8.69
C LYS A 199 -1.25 28.88 8.20
N ARG A 200 -1.14 28.39 6.94
CA ARG A 200 -2.13 27.48 6.35
C ARG A 200 -2.08 26.09 7.01
N ALA A 201 -0.89 25.59 7.34
CA ALA A 201 -0.74 24.33 8.07
C ALA A 201 -1.33 24.43 9.47
N ILE A 202 -1.04 25.53 10.21
CA ILE A 202 -1.60 25.79 11.54
C ILE A 202 -3.13 25.84 11.46
N GLU A 203 -3.67 26.60 10.51
CA GLU A 203 -5.12 26.70 10.28
C GLU A 203 -5.78 25.34 10.07
N ASN A 204 -5.17 24.49 9.23
CA ASN A 204 -5.71 23.16 8.95
C ASN A 204 -5.60 22.21 10.14
N LEU A 205 -4.55 22.31 10.95
CA LEU A 205 -4.43 21.58 12.21
C LEU A 205 -5.52 22.00 13.21
N ILE A 206 -5.81 23.31 13.33
CA ILE A 206 -6.91 23.82 14.17
C ILE A 206 -8.25 23.28 13.66
N LYS A 207 -8.53 23.43 12.36
CA LYS A 207 -9.80 22.99 11.74
C LYS A 207 -10.03 21.47 11.88
N ALA A 208 -8.97 20.68 11.77
CA ALA A 208 -9.02 19.24 11.95
C ALA A 208 -9.19 18.82 13.42
N GLY A 209 -9.01 19.74 14.38
CA GLY A 209 -9.08 19.45 15.80
C GLY A 209 -7.80 18.85 16.39
N ALA A 210 -6.70 18.90 15.65
CA ALA A 210 -5.42 18.36 16.11
C ALA A 210 -4.82 19.14 17.32
N LEU A 211 -5.32 20.35 17.57
CA LEU A 211 -4.89 21.22 18.68
C LEU A 211 -5.92 21.29 19.84
N ASP A 212 -7.01 20.50 19.78
CA ASP A 212 -8.08 20.56 20.80
C ASP A 212 -7.57 20.26 22.22
N GLY A 213 -6.50 19.47 22.36
CA GLY A 213 -5.85 19.16 23.64
C GLY A 213 -5.03 20.32 24.26
N LEU A 214 -4.90 21.48 23.59
CA LEU A 214 -4.06 22.59 24.04
C LEU A 214 -4.81 23.66 24.89
N GLY A 215 -5.94 23.31 25.48
CA GLY A 215 -6.63 24.13 26.48
C GLY A 215 -7.47 25.28 25.92
N GLY A 216 -7.84 25.23 24.64
CA GLY A 216 -8.74 26.21 24.02
C GLY A 216 -9.68 25.61 23.02
N THR A 217 -10.67 26.38 22.57
CA THR A 217 -11.59 25.96 21.50
C THR A 217 -11.02 26.28 20.12
N ARG A 218 -11.42 25.55 19.08
CA ARG A 218 -11.03 25.82 17.68
C ARG A 218 -11.37 27.26 17.28
N LYS A 219 -12.53 27.78 17.73
CA LYS A 219 -12.95 29.18 17.47
C LYS A 219 -11.97 30.16 18.07
N GLN A 220 -11.57 29.98 19.33
CA GLN A 220 -10.58 30.83 19.99
C GLN A 220 -9.24 30.74 19.25
N PHE A 221 -8.76 29.54 18.94
CA PHE A 221 -7.51 29.37 18.21
C PHE A 221 -7.54 30.06 16.84
N MET A 222 -8.63 29.89 16.09
CA MET A 222 -8.82 30.54 14.78
C MET A 222 -8.82 32.07 14.87
N SER A 223 -9.26 32.68 15.99
CA SER A 223 -9.28 34.12 16.13
C SER A 223 -7.91 34.74 16.47
N VAL A 224 -6.98 33.97 17.04
CA VAL A 224 -5.70 34.49 17.55
C VAL A 224 -4.44 33.96 16.89
N TYR A 225 -4.48 32.81 16.19
CA TYR A 225 -3.27 32.13 15.70
C TYR A 225 -2.44 32.98 14.74
N VAL A 226 -3.09 33.82 13.91
CA VAL A 226 -2.39 34.70 12.96
C VAL A 226 -1.60 35.77 13.73
N GLN A 227 -2.22 36.41 14.71
CA GLN A 227 -1.57 37.44 15.54
C GLN A 227 -0.37 36.86 16.30
N ILE A 228 -0.54 35.66 16.89
CA ILE A 228 0.56 34.97 17.59
C ILE A 228 1.71 34.65 16.62
N ALA A 229 1.40 34.13 15.44
CA ALA A 229 2.42 33.77 14.43
C ALA A 229 3.18 35.03 13.93
N ASP A 230 2.46 36.14 13.70
CA ASP A 230 3.06 37.40 13.25
C ASP A 230 3.93 38.06 14.33
N HIS A 231 3.49 38.02 15.57
CA HIS A 231 4.26 38.54 16.71
C HIS A 231 5.57 37.75 16.88
N ILE A 232 5.50 36.42 16.86
CA ILE A 232 6.70 35.60 16.96
C ILE A 232 7.66 35.86 15.79
N ALA A 233 7.14 36.00 14.55
CA ALA A 233 7.96 36.29 13.38
C ALA A 233 8.62 37.69 13.48
N HIS A 234 7.92 38.68 14.02
CA HIS A 234 8.45 40.02 14.25
C HIS A 234 9.54 40.03 15.32
N ASP A 235 9.31 39.38 16.47
CA ASP A 235 10.28 39.29 17.57
C ASP A 235 11.59 38.63 17.10
N LYS A 236 11.48 37.60 16.29
CA LYS A 236 12.66 36.92 15.70
C LYS A 236 13.46 37.82 14.76
N LYS A 237 12.81 38.69 14.00
CA LYS A 237 13.50 39.66 13.13
C LYS A 237 14.22 40.72 13.92
N ASN A 238 13.65 41.16 15.07
CA ASN A 238 14.21 42.19 15.90
C ASN A 238 15.31 41.66 16.84
N ASN A 239 15.27 40.39 17.22
CA ASN A 239 16.31 39.74 17.99
C ASN A 239 17.43 39.25 17.06
N LEU A 240 18.23 40.17 16.52
CA LEU A 240 19.52 39.84 15.94
C LEU A 240 20.38 39.22 17.04
N ALA A 241 21.06 38.11 16.72
CA ALA A 241 21.90 37.35 17.65
C ALA A 241 22.86 38.32 18.37
N GLY A 242 22.69 38.53 19.69
CA GLY A 242 23.50 39.40 20.52
C GLY A 242 22.87 40.71 21.00
N GLN A 243 21.67 41.09 20.54
CA GLN A 243 20.95 42.20 21.12
C GLN A 243 20.03 41.74 22.27
N ILE A 244 20.42 42.03 23.49
CA ILE A 244 19.57 41.89 24.69
C ILE A 244 18.53 43.03 24.62
N SER A 245 17.24 42.68 24.59
CA SER A 245 16.16 43.65 24.76
C SER A 245 16.28 44.30 26.16
N LEU A 246 16.35 45.60 26.21
CA LEU A 246 16.45 46.37 27.45
C LEU A 246 15.08 46.64 28.13
N PHE A 247 14.01 46.02 27.63
CA PHE A 247 12.65 46.13 28.18
C PHE A 247 11.94 44.80 28.25
#